data_b1ab7a45e4fe0350f5c983588331c92d
#
_entry.id   b1ab7a45e4fe0350f5c983588331c92d
#
_cell.length_a   1.000
_cell.length_b   1.000
_cell.length_c   1.000
_cell.angle_alpha   90.00
_cell.angle_beta   90.00
_cell.angle_gamma   90.00
#
_symmetry.space_group_name_H-M   'P 1'
#
loop_
_entity.id
_entity.type
_entity.pdbx_description
1 polymer ?
#
loop_
_entity_poly.entity_id
_entity_poly.type
_entity_poly.pdbx_seq_one_letter_code
_entity_poly.pdbx_strand_id
1 'polypeptide(L)'
;LPGMLTEDDFSRLESSEGYTFDTVFLELMIKHHNGAITMVENLLDQRGTAQDSVLFTFTSDVVSDQESEIDRMSAMLAGFSPDPRVNLKAGFYDAGQAALNMTLVASIPKPAGFFDPENPEGLTVARRRALGMETLAPNGEIEDVSGVELTVANEPDADQLTNEEEEEEEEPRPSLLDFSNTDLVFDDDIVVAGNYHGFNAYRLSDPRSRELLSSVVCPGGQGDVSVVGDLLILSVEQTRGRLDCGLQGVAEPTSEDRFRGIRIFDVSDFAMPVQVGAVQTCRGSHTHTVITDPDDAGNIYIYGSGTSRVRPEEELEGCSDKSPFENPGSSLYRIDVIQVPVDSPQDARIVNQPFLFSDPESGVLAGLWEGGDHGPGTQTTRRTNQCHDITAYPEIGLAAGACSGNGILIDISDPVNPVRMDEVIDSGFAYWHSATFNNAGTKVVFTDEWGGGGRPRCRAQDPLTWGADAIYDISDGKLQFRGYYKMPAPQTEQE
;
A
#
# COMPACT_ATOMS: atom_id res chain seq x y z
N LEU A 1 21.75 19.68 27.48
CA LEU A 1 22.13 19.89 26.09
C LEU A 1 21.68 18.65 25.30
N PRO A 2 21.23 18.83 24.05
CA PRO A 2 20.90 17.68 23.19
C PRO A 2 22.08 16.71 23.11
N GLY A 3 21.81 15.40 23.09
CA GLY A 3 22.83 14.36 22.98
C GLY A 3 23.79 14.17 24.18
N MET A 4 23.62 14.93 25.24
CA MET A 4 24.39 14.66 26.47
C MET A 4 23.93 13.37 27.10
N LEU A 5 24.89 12.50 27.39
CA LEU A 5 24.66 11.26 28.11
C LEU A 5 24.35 11.55 29.58
N THR A 6 23.41 10.79 30.13
CA THR A 6 23.02 10.86 31.53
C THR A 6 23.90 9.96 32.42
N GLU A 7 23.82 10.12 33.73
CA GLU A 7 24.51 9.23 34.65
C GLU A 7 24.02 7.77 34.52
N ASP A 8 22.75 7.58 34.20
CA ASP A 8 22.18 6.26 33.91
C ASP A 8 22.78 5.65 32.63
N ASP A 9 22.97 6.48 31.58
CA ASP A 9 23.67 6.05 30.36
C ASP A 9 25.08 5.56 30.65
N PHE A 10 25.84 6.32 31.45
CA PHE A 10 27.21 5.94 31.85
C PHE A 10 27.19 4.68 32.74
N SER A 11 26.26 4.58 33.69
CA SER A 11 26.12 3.40 34.54
C SER A 11 25.79 2.15 33.73
N ARG A 12 24.96 2.30 32.70
CA ARG A 12 24.63 1.22 31.76
C ARG A 12 25.88 0.78 30.97
N LEU A 13 26.69 1.73 30.52
CA LEU A 13 27.91 1.43 29.78
C LEU A 13 28.96 0.77 30.70
N GLU A 14 29.19 1.31 31.91
CA GLU A 14 30.14 0.77 32.88
C GLU A 14 29.80 -0.63 33.37
N SER A 15 28.51 -0.97 33.42
CA SER A 15 28.04 -2.29 33.83
C SER A 15 28.02 -3.34 32.72
N SER A 16 28.33 -2.95 31.49
CA SER A 16 28.33 -3.83 30.31
C SER A 16 29.74 -4.32 29.99
N GLU A 17 29.85 -5.54 29.46
CA GLU A 17 31.12 -6.15 29.03
C GLU A 17 30.95 -6.86 27.67
N GLY A 18 32.06 -6.97 26.93
CA GLY A 18 32.11 -7.68 25.66
C GLY A 18 31.07 -7.14 24.65
N TYR A 19 30.34 -8.05 24.04
CA TYR A 19 29.33 -7.74 23.04
C TYR A 19 28.27 -6.71 23.51
N THR A 20 27.83 -6.82 24.77
CA THR A 20 26.86 -5.87 25.33
C THR A 20 27.47 -4.48 25.47
N PHE A 21 28.76 -4.39 25.83
CA PHE A 21 29.46 -3.11 25.87
C PHE A 21 29.52 -2.45 24.48
N ASP A 22 29.89 -3.22 23.45
CA ASP A 22 29.97 -2.69 22.08
C ASP A 22 28.61 -2.15 21.60
N THR A 23 27.53 -2.87 21.88
CA THR A 23 26.16 -2.47 21.52
C THR A 23 25.75 -1.19 22.24
N VAL A 24 25.92 -1.15 23.56
CA VAL A 24 25.57 0.01 24.40
C VAL A 24 26.43 1.22 24.02
N PHE A 25 27.71 1.01 23.74
CA PHE A 25 28.61 2.07 23.30
C PHE A 25 28.12 2.72 21.99
N LEU A 26 27.79 1.91 20.98
CA LEU A 26 27.29 2.41 19.69
C LEU A 26 25.95 3.15 19.84
N GLU A 27 25.00 2.61 20.60
CA GLU A 27 23.73 3.29 20.88
C GLU A 27 23.93 4.67 21.51
N LEU A 28 24.81 4.75 22.51
CA LEU A 28 25.07 6.01 23.22
C LEU A 28 25.85 7.02 22.36
N MET A 29 26.77 6.55 21.51
CA MET A 29 27.47 7.41 20.57
C MET A 29 26.56 7.96 19.49
N ILE A 30 25.65 7.15 18.93
CA ILE A 30 24.63 7.61 18.00
C ILE A 30 23.75 8.70 18.65
N LYS A 31 23.30 8.48 19.89
CA LYS A 31 22.57 9.47 20.67
C LYS A 31 23.36 10.78 20.82
N HIS A 32 24.65 10.69 21.10
CA HIS A 32 25.55 11.84 21.28
C HIS A 32 25.68 12.62 19.97
N HIS A 33 25.94 11.95 18.85
CA HIS A 33 26.12 12.56 17.54
C HIS A 33 24.83 13.23 17.03
N ASN A 34 23.67 12.59 17.22
CA ASN A 34 22.37 13.21 16.94
C ASN A 34 22.16 14.52 17.74
N GLY A 35 22.69 14.58 18.94
CA GLY A 35 22.64 15.80 19.73
C GLY A 35 23.44 16.93 19.13
N ALA A 36 24.59 16.66 18.49
CA ALA A 36 25.39 17.67 17.80
C ALA A 36 24.64 18.22 16.57
N ILE A 37 24.00 17.35 15.78
CA ILE A 37 23.13 17.76 14.66
C ILE A 37 22.01 18.65 15.17
N THR A 38 21.28 18.23 16.20
CA THR A 38 20.20 19.02 16.81
C THR A 38 20.68 20.39 17.31
N MET A 39 21.92 20.50 17.82
CA MET A 39 22.45 21.80 18.22
C MET A 39 22.72 22.71 17.03
N VAL A 40 23.21 22.18 15.92
CA VAL A 40 23.39 22.93 14.67
C VAL A 40 22.05 23.38 14.10
N GLU A 41 21.09 22.50 14.01
CA GLU A 41 19.72 22.80 13.55
C GLU A 41 19.11 23.92 14.39
N ASN A 42 19.15 23.81 15.71
CA ASN A 42 18.65 24.86 16.62
C ASN A 42 19.39 26.20 16.46
N LEU A 43 20.67 26.20 16.07
CA LEU A 43 21.41 27.41 15.76
C LEU A 43 20.92 28.01 14.44
N LEU A 44 20.78 27.19 13.40
CA LEU A 44 20.41 27.66 12.06
C LEU A 44 18.95 28.11 11.96
N ASP A 45 18.08 27.57 12.78
CA ASP A 45 16.66 27.97 12.88
C ASP A 45 16.50 29.39 13.48
N GLN A 46 17.52 29.90 14.14
CA GLN A 46 17.47 31.26 14.68
C GLN A 46 17.78 32.29 13.59
N ARG A 47 16.86 33.19 13.38
CA ARG A 47 16.92 34.19 12.31
C ARG A 47 18.20 35.05 12.46
N GLY A 48 19.07 35.04 11.46
CA GLY A 48 20.30 35.86 11.39
C GLY A 48 21.50 35.22 12.05
N THR A 49 21.45 33.94 12.40
CA THR A 49 22.62 33.19 12.87
C THR A 49 23.44 32.63 11.71
N ALA A 50 24.67 32.19 11.99
CA ALA A 50 25.61 31.58 11.05
C ALA A 50 25.82 32.36 9.74
N GLN A 51 25.76 33.69 9.81
CA GLN A 51 25.98 34.58 8.66
C GLN A 51 27.49 34.70 8.27
N ASP A 52 28.39 34.37 9.19
CA ASP A 52 29.81 34.26 8.90
C ASP A 52 30.09 32.98 8.10
N SER A 53 30.82 33.12 6.99
CA SER A 53 31.07 32.00 6.08
C SER A 53 31.90 30.87 6.73
N VAL A 54 32.79 31.18 7.66
CA VAL A 54 33.57 30.17 8.37
C VAL A 54 32.69 29.40 9.34
N LEU A 55 31.81 30.11 10.06
CA LEU A 55 30.85 29.47 10.96
C LEU A 55 29.84 28.62 10.20
N PHE A 56 29.33 29.10 9.07
CA PHE A 56 28.44 28.34 8.22
C PHE A 56 29.09 27.06 7.68
N THR A 57 30.32 27.16 7.16
CA THR A 57 31.06 25.98 6.70
C THR A 57 31.29 25.00 7.84
N PHE A 58 31.73 25.48 9.00
CA PHE A 58 31.98 24.65 10.18
C PHE A 58 30.70 23.90 10.62
N THR A 59 29.54 24.56 10.65
CA THR A 59 28.28 23.92 11.04
C THR A 59 27.82 22.90 10.01
N SER A 60 28.02 23.18 8.72
CA SER A 60 27.70 22.24 7.64
C SER A 60 28.60 20.99 7.68
N ASP A 61 29.90 21.19 7.92
CA ASP A 61 30.87 20.10 8.07
C ASP A 61 30.50 19.22 9.29
N VAL A 62 30.13 19.85 10.43
CA VAL A 62 29.67 19.10 11.61
C VAL A 62 28.48 18.23 11.28
N VAL A 63 27.44 18.72 10.61
CA VAL A 63 26.30 17.92 10.23
C VAL A 63 26.72 16.74 9.36
N SER A 64 27.43 16.99 8.28
CA SER A 64 27.86 15.95 7.33
C SER A 64 28.76 14.88 7.98
N ASP A 65 29.70 15.29 8.84
CA ASP A 65 30.58 14.34 9.52
C ASP A 65 29.79 13.48 10.53
N GLN A 66 28.92 14.13 11.32
CA GLN A 66 28.13 13.41 12.32
C GLN A 66 27.12 12.43 11.66
N GLU A 67 26.46 12.82 10.56
CA GLU A 67 25.60 11.92 9.79
C GLU A 67 26.38 10.70 9.28
N SER A 68 27.55 10.92 8.66
CA SER A 68 28.41 9.84 8.18
C SER A 68 28.89 8.89 9.30
N GLU A 69 29.14 9.42 10.50
CA GLU A 69 29.54 8.61 11.65
C GLU A 69 28.34 7.84 12.24
N ILE A 70 27.16 8.45 12.31
CA ILE A 70 25.90 7.81 12.70
C ILE A 70 25.60 6.63 11.78
N ASP A 71 25.72 6.84 10.47
CA ASP A 71 25.48 5.78 9.47
C ASP A 71 26.40 4.59 9.69
N ARG A 72 27.70 4.85 9.89
CA ARG A 72 28.67 3.80 10.19
C ARG A 72 28.38 3.07 11.49
N MET A 73 28.08 3.80 12.55
CA MET A 73 27.76 3.20 13.86
C MET A 73 26.46 2.42 13.80
N SER A 74 25.46 2.91 13.09
CA SER A 74 24.20 2.22 12.88
C SER A 74 24.36 0.91 12.11
N ALA A 75 25.19 0.91 11.05
CA ALA A 75 25.53 -0.31 10.32
C ALA A 75 26.30 -1.31 11.20
N MET A 76 27.22 -0.84 12.04
CA MET A 76 27.92 -1.70 13.01
C MET A 76 26.96 -2.26 14.05
N LEU A 77 26.07 -1.41 14.60
CA LEU A 77 25.07 -1.80 15.59
C LEU A 77 24.10 -2.85 15.02
N ALA A 78 23.68 -2.70 13.76
CA ALA A 78 22.90 -3.69 13.06
C ALA A 78 23.59 -5.05 12.95
N GLY A 79 24.92 -5.05 12.69
CA GLY A 79 25.74 -6.26 12.68
C GLY A 79 25.87 -6.94 14.05
N PHE A 80 25.68 -6.19 15.13
CA PHE A 80 25.67 -6.68 16.51
C PHE A 80 24.27 -7.00 17.03
N SER A 81 23.23 -6.76 16.26
CA SER A 81 21.86 -6.92 16.74
C SER A 81 21.60 -8.36 17.19
N PRO A 82 21.10 -8.58 18.42
CA PRO A 82 20.57 -9.89 18.83
C PRO A 82 19.23 -10.18 18.15
N ASP A 83 18.76 -9.32 17.28
CA ASP A 83 17.51 -9.50 16.55
C ASP A 83 17.60 -10.77 15.68
N PRO A 84 16.75 -11.77 15.94
CA PRO A 84 16.78 -13.03 15.22
C PRO A 84 16.44 -12.91 13.74
N ARG A 85 15.98 -11.73 13.29
CA ARG A 85 15.70 -11.45 11.88
C ARG A 85 16.96 -11.11 11.08
N VAL A 86 18.02 -10.69 11.74
CA VAL A 86 19.31 -10.42 11.10
C VAL A 86 19.93 -11.74 10.61
N ASN A 87 20.38 -11.77 9.38
CA ASN A 87 20.99 -12.94 8.72
C ASN A 87 20.03 -14.13 8.50
N LEU A 88 18.72 -13.88 8.39
CA LEU A 88 17.82 -14.92 7.89
C LEU A 88 18.18 -15.28 6.45
N LYS A 89 18.15 -16.59 6.18
CA LYS A 89 18.39 -17.10 4.83
C LYS A 89 17.27 -16.65 3.89
N ALA A 90 17.61 -16.07 2.76
CA ALA A 90 16.66 -15.82 1.67
C ALA A 90 16.22 -17.15 1.03
N GLY A 91 15.03 -17.19 0.48
CA GLY A 91 14.52 -18.37 -0.21
C GLY A 91 13.02 -18.27 -0.47
N PHE A 92 12.57 -18.71 -1.64
CA PHE A 92 11.16 -18.63 -2.03
C PHE A 92 10.26 -19.56 -1.20
N TYR A 93 10.69 -20.81 -0.99
CA TYR A 93 9.95 -21.81 -0.19
C TYR A 93 10.65 -22.19 1.10
N ASP A 94 11.91 -21.85 1.27
CA ASP A 94 12.78 -22.29 2.35
C ASP A 94 13.50 -21.12 3.05
N ALA A 95 12.93 -19.92 2.98
CA ALA A 95 13.43 -18.75 3.69
C ALA A 95 13.60 -19.04 5.18
N GLY A 96 14.63 -18.46 5.78
CA GLY A 96 14.85 -18.49 7.22
C GLY A 96 13.67 -17.85 7.96
N GLN A 97 13.39 -18.34 9.17
CA GLN A 97 12.25 -17.89 9.97
C GLN A 97 12.70 -17.38 11.33
N ALA A 98 12.12 -16.29 11.77
CA ALA A 98 12.21 -15.81 13.14
C ALA A 98 10.82 -15.51 13.66
N ALA A 99 10.55 -15.85 14.92
CA ALA A 99 9.27 -15.60 15.57
C ALA A 99 9.48 -15.24 17.03
N LEU A 100 8.71 -14.27 17.53
CA LEU A 100 8.65 -13.88 18.93
C LEU A 100 7.19 -13.86 19.37
N ASN A 101 6.85 -14.67 20.36
CA ASN A 101 5.49 -14.81 20.90
C ASN A 101 4.44 -15.25 19.86
N MET A 102 4.88 -15.81 18.75
CA MET A 102 4.05 -16.34 17.66
C MET A 102 4.55 -17.73 17.27
N THR A 103 3.66 -18.56 16.76
CA THR A 103 4.00 -19.88 16.22
C THR A 103 3.34 -20.03 14.85
N LEU A 104 4.11 -20.39 13.83
CA LEU A 104 3.54 -20.74 12.54
C LEU A 104 2.69 -22.01 12.71
N VAL A 105 1.38 -21.89 12.52
CA VAL A 105 0.42 -22.98 12.70
C VAL A 105 0.29 -23.81 11.42
N ALA A 106 0.22 -23.15 10.29
CA ALA A 106 0.08 -23.76 8.97
C ALA A 106 0.59 -22.83 7.89
N SER A 107 1.00 -23.41 6.75
CA SER A 107 1.24 -22.72 5.49
C SER A 107 0.30 -23.29 4.45
N ILE A 108 -0.50 -22.42 3.83
CA ILE A 108 -1.59 -22.82 2.93
C ILE A 108 -1.19 -22.43 1.51
N PRO A 109 -0.82 -23.38 0.64
CA PRO A 109 -0.57 -23.08 -0.77
C PRO A 109 -1.88 -22.71 -1.49
N LYS A 110 -1.76 -22.07 -2.66
CA LYS A 110 -2.92 -21.81 -3.52
C LYS A 110 -3.70 -23.08 -3.77
N PRO A 111 -5.04 -22.99 -3.95
CA PRO A 111 -5.85 -24.16 -4.22
C PRO A 111 -5.43 -24.87 -5.51
N ALA A 112 -5.44 -26.21 -5.48
CA ALA A 112 -5.18 -26.99 -6.68
C ALA A 112 -6.24 -26.65 -7.75
N GLY A 113 -5.78 -26.37 -8.97
CA GLY A 113 -6.65 -26.00 -10.09
C GLY A 113 -7.18 -24.58 -10.07
N PHE A 114 -6.73 -23.73 -9.15
CA PHE A 114 -6.91 -22.29 -9.27
C PHE A 114 -5.95 -21.74 -10.33
N PHE A 115 -6.31 -20.62 -10.95
CA PHE A 115 -5.55 -20.05 -12.07
C PHE A 115 -4.03 -20.03 -11.83
N ASP A 116 -3.27 -20.51 -12.82
CA ASP A 116 -1.83 -20.52 -12.84
C ASP A 116 -1.36 -20.01 -14.20
N PRO A 117 -0.74 -18.83 -14.28
CA PRO A 117 -0.28 -18.26 -15.55
C PRO A 117 0.75 -19.14 -16.27
N GLU A 118 1.61 -19.89 -15.54
CA GLU A 118 2.58 -20.80 -16.13
C GLU A 118 1.98 -22.14 -16.54
N ASN A 119 0.90 -22.53 -15.89
CA ASN A 119 0.20 -23.76 -16.16
C ASN A 119 -1.31 -23.54 -16.17
N PRO A 120 -1.84 -22.76 -17.11
CA PRO A 120 -3.29 -22.57 -17.25
C PRO A 120 -4.02 -23.90 -17.51
N GLU A 121 -3.30 -24.91 -18.03
CA GLU A 121 -3.81 -26.26 -18.18
C GLU A 121 -3.94 -27.04 -16.86
N GLY A 122 -3.29 -26.59 -15.79
CA GLY A 122 -3.46 -27.16 -14.44
C GLY A 122 -4.86 -27.00 -13.87
N LEU A 123 -5.70 -26.19 -14.48
CA LEU A 123 -7.13 -26.14 -14.17
C LEU A 123 -7.82 -27.47 -14.52
N THR A 124 -8.70 -27.95 -13.65
CA THR A 124 -9.52 -29.11 -13.96
C THR A 124 -10.38 -28.86 -15.19
N VAL A 125 -10.68 -29.92 -15.94
CA VAL A 125 -11.57 -29.84 -17.13
C VAL A 125 -12.89 -29.16 -16.80
N ALA A 126 -13.49 -29.48 -15.64
CA ALA A 126 -14.72 -28.85 -15.18
C ALA A 126 -14.56 -27.34 -14.97
N ARG A 127 -13.42 -26.91 -14.43
CA ARG A 127 -13.13 -25.50 -14.17
C ARG A 127 -12.84 -24.74 -15.47
N ARG A 128 -12.05 -25.30 -16.37
CA ARG A 128 -11.81 -24.73 -17.71
C ARG A 128 -13.13 -24.54 -18.46
N ARG A 129 -13.99 -25.55 -18.43
CA ARG A 129 -15.32 -25.48 -19.07
C ARG A 129 -16.18 -24.38 -18.45
N ALA A 130 -16.21 -24.27 -17.12
CA ALA A 130 -16.95 -23.23 -16.42
C ALA A 130 -16.43 -21.81 -16.76
N LEU A 131 -15.14 -21.68 -17.12
CA LEU A 131 -14.50 -20.44 -17.52
C LEU A 131 -14.56 -20.19 -19.04
N GLY A 132 -15.22 -21.07 -19.81
CA GLY A 132 -15.26 -20.94 -21.27
C GLY A 132 -13.93 -21.16 -21.99
N MET A 133 -12.93 -21.76 -21.32
CA MET A 133 -11.59 -21.97 -21.85
C MET A 133 -11.48 -23.25 -22.74
N GLU A 134 -12.50 -24.09 -22.80
CA GLU A 134 -12.47 -25.28 -23.66
C GLU A 134 -13.11 -25.01 -25.00
N THR A 135 -12.30 -24.89 -26.03
CA THR A 135 -12.66 -25.25 -27.37
C THR A 135 -12.32 -26.74 -27.55
N LEU A 136 -13.32 -27.61 -27.62
CA LEU A 136 -13.12 -28.97 -28.09
C LEU A 136 -12.85 -28.89 -29.60
N ALA A 137 -11.71 -29.40 -30.05
CA ALA A 137 -11.50 -29.65 -31.46
C ALA A 137 -12.60 -30.56 -32.01
N PRO A 138 -12.92 -30.48 -33.29
CA PRO A 138 -13.99 -31.30 -33.90
C PRO A 138 -13.78 -32.81 -33.74
N ASN A 139 -12.59 -33.26 -33.39
CA ASN A 139 -12.24 -34.65 -33.11
C ASN A 139 -12.34 -35.04 -31.63
N GLY A 140 -12.77 -34.12 -30.75
CA GLY A 140 -12.89 -34.35 -29.32
C GLY A 140 -11.60 -34.27 -28.54
N GLU A 141 -10.48 -33.91 -29.19
CA GLU A 141 -9.22 -33.58 -28.55
C GLU A 141 -9.22 -32.13 -28.09
N ILE A 142 -8.52 -31.82 -26.99
CA ILE A 142 -8.36 -30.46 -26.49
C ILE A 142 -7.44 -29.73 -27.47
N GLU A 143 -7.90 -28.63 -28.08
CA GLU A 143 -7.01 -27.77 -28.86
C GLU A 143 -5.91 -27.23 -27.92
N ASP A 144 -4.67 -27.50 -28.32
CA ASP A 144 -3.49 -26.93 -27.67
C ASP A 144 -3.45 -25.42 -27.93
N VAL A 145 -3.88 -24.64 -26.94
CA VAL A 145 -3.76 -23.17 -26.95
C VAL A 145 -2.41 -22.69 -26.42
N SER A 146 -1.38 -23.56 -26.37
CA SER A 146 -0.01 -23.27 -25.97
C SER A 146 0.71 -22.24 -26.87
N GLY A 147 0.03 -21.62 -27.80
CA GLY A 147 0.54 -20.58 -28.69
C GLY A 147 0.00 -19.18 -28.40
N VAL A 148 -0.88 -19.00 -27.41
CA VAL A 148 -1.26 -17.68 -26.93
C VAL A 148 -0.26 -17.29 -25.86
N GLU A 149 0.78 -16.63 -26.28
CA GLU A 149 1.64 -15.85 -25.40
C GLU A 149 0.73 -14.85 -24.66
N LEU A 150 0.28 -15.22 -23.46
CA LEU A 150 -0.28 -14.28 -22.51
C LEU A 150 0.90 -13.40 -22.07
N THR A 151 1.24 -12.44 -22.91
CA THR A 151 2.05 -11.32 -22.46
C THR A 151 1.22 -10.64 -21.37
N VAL A 152 1.51 -10.99 -20.13
CA VAL A 152 1.17 -10.13 -19.00
C VAL A 152 1.97 -8.86 -19.27
N ALA A 153 1.34 -7.92 -19.97
CA ALA A 153 1.88 -6.59 -20.07
C ALA A 153 1.81 -6.07 -18.62
N ASN A 154 2.94 -6.12 -17.91
CA ASN A 154 3.13 -5.30 -16.75
C ASN A 154 2.88 -3.89 -17.25
N GLU A 155 1.71 -3.32 -16.93
CA GLU A 155 1.50 -1.91 -17.17
C GLU A 155 2.55 -1.17 -16.36
N PRO A 156 3.33 -0.28 -17.01
CA PRO A 156 4.16 0.61 -16.23
C PRO A 156 3.22 1.41 -15.32
N ASP A 157 3.54 1.45 -14.07
CA ASP A 157 2.83 2.22 -13.07
C ASP A 157 2.53 3.62 -13.65
N ALA A 158 1.32 4.12 -13.49
CA ALA A 158 0.84 5.34 -14.13
C ALA A 158 1.76 6.56 -13.91
N ASP A 159 2.64 6.49 -12.93
CA ASP A 159 3.58 7.53 -12.54
C ASP A 159 5.00 7.41 -13.13
N GLN A 160 5.33 6.35 -13.91
CA GLN A 160 6.67 6.20 -14.49
C GLN A 160 6.94 7.11 -15.71
N LEU A 161 5.99 7.95 -16.11
CA LEU A 161 6.06 8.72 -17.36
C LEU A 161 6.76 10.09 -17.26
N THR A 162 7.45 10.42 -16.18
CA THR A 162 8.09 11.76 -16.06
C THR A 162 9.61 11.76 -16.02
N ASN A 163 10.27 10.60 -16.04
CA ASN A 163 11.72 10.56 -16.12
C ASN A 163 12.12 9.80 -17.38
N GLU A 164 12.63 10.51 -18.40
CA GLU A 164 13.45 9.96 -19.48
C GLU A 164 14.80 9.51 -18.88
N GLU A 165 14.79 8.51 -18.03
CA GLU A 165 15.98 7.75 -17.68
C GLU A 165 15.87 6.41 -18.39
N GLU A 166 16.97 6.01 -19.03
CA GLU A 166 17.13 4.82 -19.85
C GLU A 166 16.39 3.63 -19.25
N GLU A 167 15.40 3.10 -20.00
CA GLU A 167 14.70 1.86 -19.68
C GLU A 167 15.74 0.74 -19.62
N GLU A 168 16.25 0.42 -18.42
CA GLU A 168 16.78 -0.91 -18.19
C GLU A 168 15.57 -1.85 -18.35
N GLU A 169 15.59 -2.70 -19.39
CA GLU A 169 14.60 -3.76 -19.59
C GLU A 169 14.55 -4.57 -18.28
N GLU A 170 13.49 -4.36 -17.47
CA GLU A 170 13.28 -5.17 -16.28
C GLU A 170 13.13 -6.62 -16.74
N GLU A 171 13.98 -7.51 -16.24
CA GLU A 171 13.79 -8.94 -16.42
C GLU A 171 12.38 -9.30 -15.97
N PRO A 172 11.59 -10.04 -16.78
CA PRO A 172 10.24 -10.41 -16.41
C PRO A 172 10.26 -11.15 -15.07
N ARG A 173 9.44 -10.68 -14.11
CA ARG A 173 9.31 -11.35 -12.82
C ARG A 173 8.98 -12.82 -13.04
N PRO A 174 9.55 -13.73 -12.24
CA PRO A 174 9.18 -15.13 -12.32
C PRO A 174 7.66 -15.28 -12.19
N SER A 175 7.03 -16.03 -13.06
CA SER A 175 5.59 -16.20 -13.14
C SER A 175 4.97 -16.77 -11.84
N LEU A 176 5.76 -17.41 -10.98
CA LEU A 176 5.33 -17.82 -9.63
C LEU A 176 4.91 -16.64 -8.74
N LEU A 177 5.42 -15.44 -8.99
CA LEU A 177 5.01 -14.22 -8.29
C LEU A 177 3.75 -13.61 -8.90
N ASP A 178 3.32 -14.02 -10.07
CA ASP A 178 2.09 -13.55 -10.70
C ASP A 178 0.83 -14.04 -9.95
N PHE A 179 0.97 -15.08 -9.12
CA PHE A 179 -0.04 -15.49 -8.15
C PHE A 179 0.35 -15.03 -6.75
N SER A 180 -0.14 -13.88 -6.35
CA SER A 180 0.04 -13.37 -4.99
C SER A 180 -1.31 -13.20 -4.32
N ASN A 181 -1.44 -13.66 -3.06
CA ASN A 181 -2.50 -13.19 -2.18
C ASN A 181 -2.14 -11.79 -1.74
N THR A 182 -3.09 -10.90 -1.80
CA THR A 182 -2.86 -9.47 -1.64
C THR A 182 -3.58 -8.90 -0.44
N ASP A 183 -4.75 -9.48 -0.12
CA ASP A 183 -5.55 -9.04 1.00
C ASP A 183 -6.30 -10.21 1.65
N LEU A 184 -6.69 -10.03 2.92
CA LEU A 184 -7.42 -11.01 3.72
C LEU A 184 -8.53 -10.33 4.50
N VAL A 185 -9.76 -10.85 4.36
CA VAL A 185 -10.86 -10.48 5.24
C VAL A 185 -11.38 -11.69 6.00
N PHE A 186 -11.78 -11.45 7.24
CA PHE A 186 -12.30 -12.47 8.15
C PHE A 186 -13.77 -12.19 8.47
N ASP A 187 -14.58 -13.25 8.45
CA ASP A 187 -15.96 -13.26 8.89
C ASP A 187 -16.19 -14.54 9.71
N ASP A 188 -16.25 -14.40 11.02
CA ASP A 188 -16.28 -15.50 12.00
C ASP A 188 -15.17 -16.56 11.75
N ASP A 189 -15.52 -17.76 11.30
CA ASP A 189 -14.60 -18.84 10.98
C ASP A 189 -14.24 -18.90 9.47
N ILE A 190 -14.69 -17.93 8.70
CA ILE A 190 -14.36 -17.79 7.28
C ILE A 190 -13.21 -16.83 7.09
N VAL A 191 -12.29 -17.15 6.19
CA VAL A 191 -11.32 -16.23 5.64
C VAL A 191 -11.44 -16.18 4.12
N VAL A 192 -11.51 -14.98 3.58
CA VAL A 192 -11.42 -14.76 2.14
C VAL A 192 -10.07 -14.17 1.81
N ALA A 193 -9.35 -14.80 0.89
CA ALA A 193 -8.07 -14.33 0.38
C ALA A 193 -8.26 -13.76 -1.03
N GLY A 194 -8.11 -12.45 -1.14
CA GLY A 194 -8.04 -11.74 -2.41
C GLY A 194 -6.70 -11.96 -3.10
N ASN A 195 -6.69 -11.90 -4.42
CA ASN A 195 -5.50 -12.10 -5.23
C ASN A 195 -5.68 -11.53 -6.65
N TYR A 196 -4.61 -11.48 -7.43
CA TYR A 196 -4.62 -10.93 -8.80
C TYR A 196 -5.59 -11.59 -9.77
N HIS A 197 -6.14 -12.76 -9.42
CA HIS A 197 -7.01 -13.55 -10.28
C HIS A 197 -8.44 -13.69 -9.73
N GLY A 198 -8.76 -13.04 -8.60
CA GLY A 198 -10.04 -13.10 -7.95
C GLY A 198 -9.93 -13.34 -6.45
N PHE A 199 -10.66 -14.30 -5.89
CA PHE A 199 -10.57 -14.62 -4.47
C PHE A 199 -10.85 -16.09 -4.16
N ASN A 200 -10.38 -16.54 -2.99
CA ASN A 200 -10.64 -17.86 -2.45
C ASN A 200 -11.25 -17.75 -1.05
N ALA A 201 -12.33 -18.45 -0.78
CA ALA A 201 -12.95 -18.52 0.53
C ALA A 201 -12.63 -19.84 1.24
N TYR A 202 -12.23 -19.76 2.49
CA TYR A 202 -11.87 -20.91 3.32
C TYR A 202 -12.63 -20.87 4.65
N ARG A 203 -13.03 -22.05 5.16
CA ARG A 203 -13.44 -22.20 6.56
C ARG A 203 -12.23 -22.63 7.41
N LEU A 204 -12.03 -21.93 8.51
CA LEU A 204 -10.95 -22.17 9.47
C LEU A 204 -11.48 -22.59 10.86
N SER A 205 -12.35 -23.60 10.91
CA SER A 205 -12.90 -24.11 12.17
C SER A 205 -11.80 -24.61 13.13
N ASP A 206 -10.66 -25.06 12.58
CA ASP A 206 -9.40 -25.30 13.27
C ASP A 206 -8.30 -24.60 12.46
N PRO A 207 -7.48 -23.72 13.06
CA PRO A 207 -6.39 -23.03 12.36
C PRO A 207 -5.42 -23.97 11.62
N ARG A 208 -5.32 -25.24 12.01
CA ARG A 208 -4.50 -26.26 11.34
C ARG A 208 -5.20 -26.98 10.21
N SER A 209 -6.51 -26.81 10.11
CA SER A 209 -7.35 -27.48 9.12
C SER A 209 -8.19 -26.46 8.38
N ARG A 210 -8.00 -26.38 7.10
CA ARG A 210 -8.78 -25.52 6.21
C ARG A 210 -9.71 -26.35 5.34
N GLU A 211 -10.89 -25.83 5.11
CA GLU A 211 -11.81 -26.30 4.09
C GLU A 211 -11.92 -25.19 3.02
N LEU A 212 -11.53 -25.49 1.78
CA LEU A 212 -11.79 -24.59 0.67
C LEU A 212 -13.29 -24.62 0.35
N LEU A 213 -13.98 -23.49 0.51
CA LEU A 213 -15.41 -23.35 0.21
C LEU A 213 -15.62 -23.01 -1.26
N SER A 214 -14.90 -22.00 -1.75
CA SER A 214 -15.04 -21.57 -3.16
C SER A 214 -13.75 -20.94 -3.68
N SER A 215 -13.65 -20.91 -5.01
CA SER A 215 -12.63 -20.17 -5.75
C SER A 215 -13.34 -19.41 -6.87
N VAL A 216 -13.30 -18.09 -6.81
CA VAL A 216 -13.87 -17.21 -7.83
C VAL A 216 -12.74 -16.64 -8.66
N VAL A 217 -12.69 -16.99 -9.94
CA VAL A 217 -11.71 -16.46 -10.89
C VAL A 217 -12.33 -15.28 -11.61
N CYS A 218 -11.79 -14.10 -11.37
CA CYS A 218 -12.24 -12.84 -11.95
C CYS A 218 -11.07 -11.85 -11.93
N PRO A 219 -10.13 -11.97 -12.88
CA PRO A 219 -8.92 -11.16 -12.91
C PRO A 219 -9.21 -9.67 -13.10
N GLY A 220 -8.35 -8.82 -12.55
CA GLY A 220 -8.51 -7.39 -12.79
C GLY A 220 -7.84 -6.47 -11.80
N GLY A 221 -6.98 -6.96 -10.94
CA GLY A 221 -6.27 -6.14 -9.97
C GLY A 221 -5.68 -6.96 -8.85
N GLN A 222 -5.15 -6.31 -7.84
CA GLN A 222 -4.62 -7.00 -6.67
C GLN A 222 -5.71 -7.76 -5.90
N GLY A 223 -6.98 -7.37 -6.04
CA GLY A 223 -8.09 -8.10 -5.46
C GLY A 223 -8.27 -7.82 -3.98
N ASP A 224 -8.15 -6.57 -3.57
CA ASP A 224 -8.53 -6.10 -2.25
C ASP A 224 -9.99 -6.47 -1.96
N VAL A 225 -10.26 -7.04 -0.77
CA VAL A 225 -11.54 -7.66 -0.40
C VAL A 225 -12.05 -7.17 0.94
N SER A 226 -13.35 -6.92 1.02
CA SER A 226 -14.05 -6.67 2.28
C SER A 226 -15.35 -7.46 2.36
N VAL A 227 -15.76 -7.83 3.57
CA VAL A 227 -17.05 -8.50 3.82
C VAL A 227 -17.86 -7.68 4.81
N VAL A 228 -19.12 -7.41 4.49
CA VAL A 228 -20.08 -6.76 5.38
C VAL A 228 -21.42 -7.46 5.28
N GLY A 229 -21.82 -8.15 6.33
CA GLY A 229 -22.98 -9.03 6.29
C GLY A 229 -22.84 -10.08 5.18
N ASP A 230 -23.83 -10.17 4.32
CA ASP A 230 -23.83 -11.13 3.22
C ASP A 230 -23.15 -10.59 1.93
N LEU A 231 -22.51 -9.42 1.98
CA LEU A 231 -21.88 -8.80 0.81
C LEU A 231 -20.36 -8.85 0.89
N LEU A 232 -19.74 -9.31 -0.19
CA LEU A 232 -18.30 -9.21 -0.42
C LEU A 232 -18.03 -8.19 -1.51
N ILE A 233 -17.09 -7.27 -1.23
CA ILE A 233 -16.63 -6.23 -2.15
C ILE A 233 -15.25 -6.65 -2.66
N LEU A 234 -15.02 -6.49 -3.97
CA LEU A 234 -13.75 -6.80 -4.63
C LEU A 234 -13.30 -5.62 -5.48
N SER A 235 -12.11 -5.13 -5.26
CA SER A 235 -11.44 -4.06 -6.05
C SER A 235 -10.93 -4.56 -7.39
N VAL A 236 -11.08 -3.72 -8.43
CA VAL A 236 -10.59 -3.97 -9.78
C VAL A 236 -9.96 -2.70 -10.36
N GLU A 237 -8.67 -2.75 -10.68
CA GLU A 237 -7.92 -1.58 -11.17
C GLU A 237 -7.26 -1.77 -12.53
N GLN A 238 -6.84 -3.01 -12.86
CA GLN A 238 -6.03 -3.28 -14.04
C GLN A 238 -6.83 -3.15 -15.34
N THR A 239 -6.16 -2.71 -16.40
CA THR A 239 -6.77 -2.53 -17.73
C THR A 239 -7.23 -3.82 -18.36
N ARG A 240 -6.72 -4.96 -17.90
CA ARG A 240 -7.17 -6.29 -18.32
C ARG A 240 -8.50 -6.74 -17.71
N GLY A 241 -9.00 -6.04 -16.68
CA GLY A 241 -10.27 -6.36 -16.05
C GLY A 241 -11.43 -6.29 -17.03
N ARG A 242 -12.32 -7.29 -17.03
CA ARG A 242 -13.44 -7.42 -17.94
C ARG A 242 -14.77 -7.50 -17.21
N LEU A 243 -15.84 -7.01 -17.84
CA LEU A 243 -17.21 -7.12 -17.32
C LEU A 243 -17.61 -8.58 -17.04
N ASP A 244 -17.17 -9.51 -17.88
CA ASP A 244 -17.51 -10.94 -17.84
C ASP A 244 -16.51 -11.80 -17.05
N CYS A 245 -15.53 -11.18 -16.37
CA CYS A 245 -14.43 -11.88 -15.70
C CYS A 245 -13.59 -12.77 -16.63
N GLY A 246 -13.58 -12.50 -17.93
CA GLY A 246 -12.86 -13.30 -18.92
C GLY A 246 -11.36 -13.22 -18.75
N LEU A 247 -10.68 -14.36 -18.92
CA LEU A 247 -9.22 -14.48 -18.76
C LEU A 247 -8.42 -13.87 -19.91
N GLN A 248 -9.07 -13.66 -21.07
CA GLN A 248 -8.44 -13.08 -22.27
C GLN A 248 -8.02 -11.62 -22.10
N GLY A 249 -8.47 -10.98 -21.02
CA GLY A 249 -8.18 -9.57 -20.79
C GLY A 249 -8.78 -8.63 -21.83
N VAL A 250 -8.25 -7.42 -21.94
CA VAL A 250 -8.63 -6.38 -22.91
C VAL A 250 -7.35 -5.80 -23.51
N ALA A 251 -7.11 -6.07 -24.79
CA ALA A 251 -5.90 -5.61 -25.49
C ALA A 251 -6.06 -4.20 -26.10
N GLU A 252 -7.30 -3.79 -26.40
CA GLU A 252 -7.55 -2.51 -27.04
C GLU A 252 -7.38 -1.34 -26.06
N PRO A 253 -6.84 -0.19 -26.50
CA PRO A 253 -6.72 1.00 -25.64
C PRO A 253 -8.05 1.47 -25.07
N THR A 254 -9.16 1.28 -25.80
CA THR A 254 -10.53 1.61 -25.41
C THR A 254 -11.44 0.42 -25.69
N SER A 255 -12.25 -0.01 -24.72
CA SER A 255 -13.14 -1.16 -24.88
C SER A 255 -14.37 -1.07 -23.98
N GLU A 256 -15.53 -1.38 -24.54
CA GLU A 256 -16.79 -1.50 -23.78
C GLU A 256 -16.77 -2.71 -22.84
N ASP A 257 -15.93 -3.71 -23.10
CA ASP A 257 -15.80 -4.90 -22.26
C ASP A 257 -14.96 -4.65 -20.99
N ARG A 258 -14.17 -3.56 -20.95
CA ARG A 258 -13.30 -3.26 -19.83
C ARG A 258 -14.09 -2.91 -18.59
N PHE A 259 -13.64 -3.46 -17.47
CA PHE A 259 -14.16 -3.16 -16.15
C PHE A 259 -13.04 -2.68 -15.23
N ARG A 260 -13.22 -1.53 -14.60
CA ARG A 260 -12.41 -1.05 -13.47
C ARG A 260 -13.33 -0.36 -12.45
N GLY A 261 -13.15 -0.66 -11.17
CA GLY A 261 -13.99 -0.16 -10.08
C GLY A 261 -14.17 -1.22 -9.00
N ILE A 262 -15.38 -1.42 -8.50
CA ILE A 262 -15.68 -2.44 -7.50
C ILE A 262 -16.72 -3.44 -8.00
N ARG A 263 -16.58 -4.70 -7.57
CA ARG A 263 -17.58 -5.74 -7.76
C ARG A 263 -18.20 -6.08 -6.42
N ILE A 264 -19.45 -6.45 -6.42
CA ILE A 264 -20.21 -6.81 -5.23
C ILE A 264 -20.76 -8.22 -5.44
N PHE A 265 -20.43 -9.11 -4.50
CA PHE A 265 -20.88 -10.49 -4.51
C PHE A 265 -21.79 -10.74 -3.31
N ASP A 266 -22.86 -11.50 -3.52
CA ASP A 266 -23.61 -12.14 -2.45
C ASP A 266 -22.83 -13.38 -1.99
N VAL A 267 -22.48 -13.40 -0.71
CA VAL A 267 -21.75 -14.47 -0.03
C VAL A 267 -22.52 -15.04 1.15
N SER A 268 -23.85 -14.87 1.17
CA SER A 268 -24.73 -15.55 2.14
C SER A 268 -24.47 -17.07 2.18
N ASP A 269 -23.97 -17.63 1.09
CA ASP A 269 -23.34 -18.94 1.03
C ASP A 269 -21.94 -18.80 0.41
N PHE A 270 -20.88 -18.78 1.23
CA PHE A 270 -19.49 -18.71 0.77
C PHE A 270 -19.06 -19.86 -0.12
N ALA A 271 -19.83 -20.96 -0.19
CA ALA A 271 -19.58 -22.04 -1.15
C ALA A 271 -20.07 -21.68 -2.56
N MET A 272 -20.97 -20.72 -2.71
CA MET A 272 -21.58 -20.31 -3.97
C MET A 272 -21.68 -18.79 -4.13
N PRO A 273 -20.58 -18.04 -4.12
CA PRO A 273 -20.60 -16.59 -4.31
C PRO A 273 -21.23 -16.21 -5.66
N VAL A 274 -22.12 -15.20 -5.65
CA VAL A 274 -22.81 -14.72 -6.85
C VAL A 274 -22.57 -13.20 -6.99
N GLN A 275 -22.06 -12.75 -8.13
CA GLN A 275 -21.95 -11.31 -8.37
C GLN A 275 -23.35 -10.70 -8.51
N VAL A 276 -23.69 -9.74 -7.64
CA VAL A 276 -25.00 -9.08 -7.56
C VAL A 276 -24.93 -7.59 -7.91
N GLY A 277 -23.74 -6.99 -7.95
CA GLY A 277 -23.58 -5.60 -8.31
C GLY A 277 -22.18 -5.30 -8.82
N ALA A 278 -22.03 -4.12 -9.42
CA ALA A 278 -20.74 -3.59 -9.84
C ALA A 278 -20.85 -2.08 -10.08
N VAL A 279 -19.79 -1.34 -9.73
CA VAL A 279 -19.69 0.09 -10.00
C VAL A 279 -18.38 0.36 -10.72
N GLN A 280 -18.45 0.93 -11.91
CA GLN A 280 -17.28 1.36 -12.66
C GLN A 280 -16.81 2.74 -12.20
N THR A 281 -15.51 2.93 -12.12
CA THR A 281 -14.87 4.20 -11.78
C THR A 281 -13.86 4.62 -12.83
N CYS A 282 -13.51 5.90 -12.85
CA CYS A 282 -12.61 6.43 -13.87
C CYS A 282 -11.16 5.95 -13.70
N ARG A 283 -10.75 5.58 -12.50
CA ARG A 283 -9.37 5.18 -12.18
C ARG A 283 -9.26 3.77 -11.61
N GLY A 284 -10.35 3.01 -11.65
CA GLY A 284 -10.39 1.70 -11.00
C GLY A 284 -10.44 1.82 -9.47
N SER A 285 -10.19 0.71 -8.80
CA SER A 285 -10.04 0.63 -7.35
C SER A 285 -8.85 -0.28 -7.06
N HIS A 286 -7.79 0.29 -6.54
CA HIS A 286 -6.61 -0.45 -6.07
C HIS A 286 -6.94 -1.09 -4.72
N THR A 287 -7.28 -0.24 -3.76
CA THR A 287 -7.89 -0.59 -2.49
C THR A 287 -9.24 0.11 -2.36
N HIS A 288 -10.08 -0.38 -1.47
CA HIS A 288 -11.33 0.27 -1.10
C HIS A 288 -11.52 0.22 0.41
N THR A 289 -12.25 1.17 0.94
CA THR A 289 -12.54 1.24 2.36
C THR A 289 -14.04 1.20 2.57
N VAL A 290 -14.51 0.19 3.30
CA VAL A 290 -15.93 0.09 3.66
C VAL A 290 -16.21 0.91 4.93
N ILE A 291 -17.26 1.73 4.87
CA ILE A 291 -17.75 2.54 5.98
C ILE A 291 -19.19 2.18 6.26
N THR A 292 -19.44 1.76 7.48
CA THR A 292 -20.79 1.54 7.99
C THR A 292 -21.23 2.76 8.80
N ASP A 293 -22.48 3.18 8.60
CA ASP A 293 -23.08 4.26 9.36
C ASP A 293 -24.13 3.67 10.31
N PRO A 294 -23.98 3.80 11.64
CA PRO A 294 -24.96 3.31 12.60
C PRO A 294 -26.35 3.92 12.42
N ASP A 295 -26.42 5.12 11.87
CA ASP A 295 -27.68 5.83 11.61
C ASP A 295 -28.30 5.48 10.25
N ASP A 296 -27.57 4.77 9.39
CA ASP A 296 -28.05 4.31 8.06
C ASP A 296 -27.70 2.83 7.82
N ALA A 297 -28.34 1.94 8.56
CA ALA A 297 -28.15 0.50 8.42
C ALA A 297 -28.63 -0.08 7.06
N GLY A 298 -29.34 0.69 6.25
CA GLY A 298 -29.80 0.30 4.93
C GLY A 298 -28.76 0.42 3.83
N ASN A 299 -27.65 1.09 4.11
CA ASN A 299 -26.56 1.33 3.17
C ASN A 299 -25.21 1.04 3.78
N ILE A 300 -24.26 0.65 2.94
CA ILE A 300 -22.82 0.76 3.22
C ILE A 300 -22.22 1.74 2.24
N TYR A 301 -21.17 2.42 2.67
CA TYR A 301 -20.44 3.37 1.85
C TYR A 301 -19.05 2.83 1.58
N ILE A 302 -18.56 3.03 0.36
CA ILE A 302 -17.24 2.58 -0.05
C ILE A 302 -16.47 3.78 -0.57
N TYR A 303 -15.29 4.03 -0.01
CA TYR A 303 -14.34 4.98 -0.56
C TYR A 303 -13.43 4.24 -1.52
N GLY A 304 -13.56 4.57 -2.81
CA GLY A 304 -12.69 4.08 -3.88
C GLY A 304 -11.55 5.06 -4.10
N SER A 305 -10.33 4.57 -3.93
CA SER A 305 -9.13 5.30 -4.24
C SER A 305 -8.48 4.68 -5.47
N GLY A 306 -8.71 5.30 -6.62
CA GLY A 306 -8.17 4.82 -7.88
C GLY A 306 -6.72 5.24 -8.08
N THR A 307 -5.83 4.27 -8.32
CA THR A 307 -4.42 4.51 -8.60
C THR A 307 -4.08 4.43 -10.09
N SER A 308 -4.90 3.75 -10.87
CA SER A 308 -4.71 3.57 -12.31
C SER A 308 -4.84 4.88 -13.11
N ARG A 309 -4.35 4.86 -14.35
CA ARG A 309 -4.59 5.93 -15.31
C ARG A 309 -6.08 6.17 -15.50
N VAL A 310 -6.45 7.43 -15.66
CA VAL A 310 -7.83 7.80 -15.97
C VAL A 310 -8.25 7.16 -17.29
N ARG A 311 -9.42 6.55 -17.31
CA ARG A 311 -10.03 5.98 -18.51
C ARG A 311 -10.39 7.10 -19.50
N PRO A 312 -10.25 6.88 -20.82
CA PRO A 312 -10.74 7.83 -21.80
C PRO A 312 -12.27 7.99 -21.70
N GLU A 313 -12.75 9.20 -22.00
CA GLU A 313 -14.19 9.52 -21.97
C GLU A 313 -15.01 8.64 -22.91
N GLU A 314 -14.41 8.18 -24.01
CA GLU A 314 -15.02 7.26 -24.97
C GLU A 314 -15.25 5.88 -24.39
N GLU A 315 -14.51 5.49 -23.35
CA GLU A 315 -14.68 4.20 -22.67
C GLU A 315 -15.63 4.31 -21.49
N LEU A 316 -15.58 5.40 -20.74
CA LEU A 316 -16.48 5.70 -19.63
C LEU A 316 -16.79 7.18 -19.58
N GLU A 317 -18.05 7.53 -19.86
CA GLU A 317 -18.54 8.90 -19.88
C GLU A 317 -18.27 9.63 -18.56
N GLY A 318 -17.80 10.86 -18.65
CA GLY A 318 -17.49 11.72 -17.50
C GLY A 318 -16.09 11.55 -16.91
N CYS A 319 -15.25 10.68 -17.48
CA CYS A 319 -13.85 10.54 -17.08
C CYS A 319 -12.98 11.59 -17.78
N SER A 320 -12.07 12.20 -17.03
CA SER A 320 -11.15 13.21 -17.55
C SER A 320 -9.83 13.20 -16.77
N ASP A 321 -8.71 13.08 -17.48
CA ASP A 321 -7.35 13.19 -16.95
C ASP A 321 -6.81 14.63 -16.93
N LYS A 322 -7.62 15.59 -17.37
CA LYS A 322 -7.25 16.99 -17.37
C LYS A 322 -7.16 17.53 -15.95
N SER A 323 -6.28 18.48 -15.75
CA SER A 323 -6.22 19.24 -14.50
C SER A 323 -7.61 19.79 -14.13
N PRO A 324 -8.01 19.79 -12.85
CA PRO A 324 -9.26 20.42 -12.41
C PRO A 324 -9.40 21.89 -12.78
N PHE A 325 -8.31 22.60 -13.06
CA PHE A 325 -8.34 23.97 -13.59
C PHE A 325 -8.82 24.02 -15.04
N GLU A 326 -8.58 22.95 -15.81
CA GLU A 326 -9.01 22.84 -17.21
C GLU A 326 -10.38 22.18 -17.32
N ASN A 327 -10.68 21.24 -16.43
CA ASN A 327 -11.95 20.54 -16.36
C ASN A 327 -12.37 20.33 -14.91
N PRO A 328 -13.41 21.05 -14.41
CA PRO A 328 -13.94 20.84 -13.05
C PRO A 328 -14.42 19.42 -12.77
N GLY A 329 -14.71 18.62 -13.81
CA GLY A 329 -15.05 17.20 -13.73
C GLY A 329 -13.86 16.27 -13.76
N SER A 330 -12.63 16.77 -13.50
CA SER A 330 -11.42 15.95 -13.45
C SER A 330 -11.59 14.72 -12.57
N SER A 331 -11.05 13.59 -13.02
CA SER A 331 -10.99 12.36 -12.24
C SER A 331 -9.75 12.28 -11.32
N LEU A 332 -8.93 13.32 -11.34
CA LEU A 332 -7.76 13.48 -10.46
C LEU A 332 -8.13 14.25 -9.20
N TYR A 333 -7.35 14.06 -8.13
CA TYR A 333 -7.45 14.80 -6.86
C TYR A 333 -8.76 14.60 -6.09
N ARG A 334 -9.44 13.47 -6.30
CA ARG A 334 -10.69 13.12 -5.64
C ARG A 334 -10.71 11.65 -5.28
N ILE A 335 -11.64 11.27 -4.43
CA ILE A 335 -12.05 9.88 -4.21
C ILE A 335 -13.46 9.67 -4.76
N ASP A 336 -13.84 8.43 -5.00
CA ASP A 336 -15.20 8.06 -5.33
C ASP A 336 -15.90 7.56 -4.05
N VAL A 337 -17.01 8.19 -3.68
CA VAL A 337 -17.90 7.72 -2.61
C VAL A 337 -19.03 6.93 -3.22
N ILE A 338 -19.02 5.63 -3.00
CA ILE A 338 -20.00 4.70 -3.57
C ILE A 338 -20.98 4.29 -2.47
N GLN A 339 -22.27 4.47 -2.71
CA GLN A 339 -23.33 3.95 -1.86
C GLN A 339 -23.78 2.60 -2.38
N VAL A 340 -23.86 1.61 -1.49
CA VAL A 340 -24.37 0.27 -1.78
C VAL A 340 -25.58 0.01 -0.88
N PRO A 341 -26.81 0.01 -1.42
CA PRO A 341 -27.98 -0.41 -0.66
C PRO A 341 -27.89 -1.89 -0.33
N VAL A 342 -27.99 -2.25 0.96
CA VAL A 342 -27.81 -3.63 1.42
C VAL A 342 -28.86 -4.59 0.82
N ASP A 343 -30.11 -4.16 0.76
CA ASP A 343 -31.22 -4.98 0.23
C ASP A 343 -31.29 -5.01 -1.30
N SER A 344 -30.54 -4.13 -1.99
CA SER A 344 -30.51 -4.04 -3.46
C SER A 344 -29.13 -3.62 -3.98
N PRO A 345 -28.07 -4.45 -3.78
CA PRO A 345 -26.70 -4.11 -4.11
C PRO A 345 -26.47 -3.84 -5.62
N GLN A 346 -27.37 -4.29 -6.50
CA GLN A 346 -27.38 -3.95 -7.92
C GLN A 346 -27.64 -2.45 -8.18
N ASP A 347 -28.18 -1.72 -7.21
CA ASP A 347 -28.45 -0.26 -7.30
C ASP A 347 -27.26 0.58 -6.77
N ALA A 348 -26.13 -0.07 -6.50
CA ALA A 348 -24.91 0.60 -6.08
C ALA A 348 -24.46 1.66 -7.10
N ARG A 349 -24.02 2.81 -6.60
CA ARG A 349 -23.62 3.93 -7.46
C ARG A 349 -22.71 4.91 -6.75
N ILE A 350 -21.95 5.67 -7.51
CA ILE A 350 -21.20 6.83 -6.99
C ILE A 350 -22.21 7.91 -6.58
N VAL A 351 -22.15 8.36 -5.32
CA VAL A 351 -23.02 9.40 -4.78
C VAL A 351 -22.32 10.73 -4.55
N ASN A 352 -21.00 10.72 -4.39
CA ASN A 352 -20.17 11.90 -4.28
C ASN A 352 -18.74 11.63 -4.78
N GLN A 353 -18.03 12.71 -5.13
CA GLN A 353 -16.64 12.66 -5.61
C GLN A 353 -15.85 13.85 -5.03
N PRO A 354 -15.64 13.87 -3.70
CA PRO A 354 -15.02 15.00 -3.02
C PRO A 354 -13.55 15.14 -3.39
N PHE A 355 -13.13 16.40 -3.64
CA PHE A 355 -11.73 16.76 -3.87
C PHE A 355 -10.98 16.90 -2.55
N LEU A 356 -10.60 15.78 -1.94
CA LEU A 356 -9.90 15.74 -0.64
C LEU A 356 -8.52 16.40 -0.67
N PHE A 357 -7.95 16.60 -1.86
CA PHE A 357 -6.61 17.15 -2.06
C PHE A 357 -6.63 18.65 -2.40
N SER A 358 -7.78 19.31 -2.31
CA SER A 358 -7.90 20.75 -2.45
C SER A 358 -7.73 21.44 -1.09
N ASP A 359 -7.29 22.71 -1.12
CA ASP A 359 -7.35 23.55 0.06
C ASP A 359 -8.80 23.82 0.45
N PRO A 360 -9.22 23.54 1.69
CA PRO A 360 -10.64 23.60 2.08
C PRO A 360 -11.21 25.02 2.11
N GLU A 361 -10.37 26.07 2.22
CA GLU A 361 -10.83 27.46 2.28
C GLU A 361 -10.90 28.08 0.89
N SER A 362 -9.88 27.89 0.07
CA SER A 362 -9.77 28.50 -1.26
C SER A 362 -10.28 27.60 -2.38
N GLY A 363 -10.43 26.30 -2.15
CA GLY A 363 -10.73 25.30 -3.18
C GLY A 363 -9.59 25.06 -4.19
N VAL A 364 -8.43 25.65 -3.96
CA VAL A 364 -7.26 25.47 -4.81
C VAL A 364 -6.67 24.09 -4.56
N LEU A 365 -6.34 23.35 -5.63
CA LEU A 365 -5.63 22.07 -5.54
C LEU A 365 -4.14 22.30 -5.27
N ALA A 366 -3.85 22.96 -4.18
CA ALA A 366 -2.54 23.27 -3.68
C ALA A 366 -2.57 23.14 -2.16
N GLY A 367 -1.45 22.87 -1.54
CA GLY A 367 -1.36 22.63 -0.11
C GLY A 367 -1.03 21.18 0.22
N LEU A 368 -1.00 20.29 -0.79
CA LEU A 368 -0.47 18.93 -0.71
C LEU A 368 0.80 18.83 -1.57
N TRP A 369 1.55 17.75 -1.40
CA TRP A 369 2.85 17.61 -2.07
C TRP A 369 2.72 17.63 -3.60
N GLU A 370 3.53 18.47 -4.25
CA GLU A 370 3.51 18.66 -5.71
C GLU A 370 4.28 17.58 -6.50
N GLY A 371 5.02 16.73 -5.80
CA GLY A 371 5.96 15.76 -6.36
C GLY A 371 7.39 16.31 -6.42
N GLY A 372 8.37 15.42 -6.50
CA GLY A 372 9.80 15.75 -6.55
C GLY A 372 10.52 15.51 -5.23
N ASP A 373 11.74 16.00 -5.14
CA ASP A 373 12.60 15.84 -3.97
C ASP A 373 12.26 16.87 -2.89
N HIS A 374 12.34 16.46 -1.63
CA HIS A 374 12.21 17.36 -0.47
C HIS A 374 13.50 18.12 -0.16
N GLY A 375 14.57 17.89 -0.90
CA GLY A 375 15.88 18.50 -0.76
C GLY A 375 17.01 17.50 -0.98
N PRO A 376 18.27 17.93 -0.87
CA PRO A 376 19.41 17.04 -1.07
C PRO A 376 19.39 15.82 -0.14
N GLY A 377 19.60 14.63 -0.69
CA GLY A 377 19.65 13.37 0.06
C GLY A 377 18.29 12.78 0.45
N THR A 378 17.19 13.37 -0.01
CA THR A 378 15.83 12.83 0.19
C THR A 378 15.41 11.98 -0.98
N GLN A 379 14.34 11.21 -0.79
CA GLN A 379 13.72 10.45 -1.87
C GLN A 379 12.85 11.38 -2.74
N THR A 380 12.77 11.05 -4.03
CA THR A 380 11.73 11.61 -4.90
C THR A 380 10.39 11.02 -4.49
N THR A 381 9.46 11.88 -4.13
CA THR A 381 8.11 11.51 -3.71
C THR A 381 7.11 11.92 -4.76
N ARG A 382 6.14 11.07 -5.04
CA ARG A 382 5.11 11.34 -6.05
C ARG A 382 4.20 12.48 -5.63
N ARG A 383 3.58 13.12 -6.63
CA ARG A 383 2.54 14.12 -6.41
C ARG A 383 1.34 13.49 -5.72
N THR A 384 0.76 14.18 -4.74
CA THR A 384 -0.46 13.75 -4.08
C THR A 384 -1.68 14.08 -4.92
N ASN A 385 -2.12 13.13 -5.72
CA ASN A 385 -3.33 13.24 -6.54
C ASN A 385 -4.32 12.08 -6.34
N GLN A 386 -3.99 11.16 -5.43
CA GLN A 386 -4.74 9.97 -5.06
C GLN A 386 -4.26 9.44 -3.72
N CYS A 387 -5.03 8.55 -3.09
CA CYS A 387 -4.54 7.72 -2.00
C CYS A 387 -4.24 6.32 -2.54
N HIS A 388 -3.20 5.69 -2.00
CA HIS A 388 -2.99 4.27 -2.19
C HIS A 388 -3.99 3.50 -1.33
N ASP A 389 -4.08 3.87 -0.05
CA ASP A 389 -4.98 3.26 0.91
C ASP A 389 -5.63 4.30 1.83
N ILE A 390 -6.86 4.00 2.25
CA ILE A 390 -7.59 4.74 3.28
C ILE A 390 -8.09 3.74 4.30
N THR A 391 -7.78 3.95 5.56
CA THR A 391 -8.32 3.13 6.66
C THR A 391 -9.32 3.94 7.46
N ALA A 392 -10.53 3.43 7.62
CA ALA A 392 -11.59 4.06 8.39
C ALA A 392 -11.67 3.52 9.82
N TYR A 393 -12.05 4.41 10.75
CA TYR A 393 -12.44 4.08 12.09
C TYR A 393 -13.80 4.74 12.39
N PRO A 394 -14.90 4.14 11.90
CA PRO A 394 -16.23 4.74 11.92
C PRO A 394 -16.72 5.09 13.32
N GLU A 395 -16.36 4.30 14.36
CA GLU A 395 -16.80 4.51 15.73
C GLU A 395 -16.34 5.85 16.33
N ILE A 396 -15.28 6.44 15.77
CA ILE A 396 -14.79 7.76 16.18
C ILE A 396 -14.95 8.82 15.07
N GLY A 397 -15.57 8.46 13.93
CA GLY A 397 -15.82 9.35 12.80
C GLY A 397 -14.55 9.77 12.05
N LEU A 398 -13.48 8.98 12.09
CA LEU A 398 -12.21 9.30 11.46
C LEU A 398 -11.80 8.27 10.42
N ALA A 399 -11.10 8.76 9.40
CA ALA A 399 -10.29 7.93 8.50
C ALA A 399 -8.90 8.54 8.33
N ALA A 400 -7.93 7.72 7.98
CA ALA A 400 -6.57 8.12 7.64
C ALA A 400 -6.21 7.62 6.25
N GLY A 401 -5.72 8.50 5.39
CA GLY A 401 -5.32 8.17 4.03
C GLY A 401 -3.81 8.26 3.86
N ALA A 402 -3.22 7.22 3.28
CA ALA A 402 -1.86 7.22 2.78
C ALA A 402 -1.90 7.56 1.29
N CYS A 403 -1.51 8.79 0.94
CA CYS A 403 -1.89 9.39 -0.33
C CYS A 403 -0.66 9.86 -1.11
N SER A 404 0.07 8.92 -1.70
CA SER A 404 1.26 9.18 -2.52
C SER A 404 2.34 10.02 -1.80
N GLY A 405 2.20 11.33 -1.74
CA GLY A 405 3.15 12.27 -1.12
C GLY A 405 2.76 12.74 0.28
N ASN A 406 1.60 12.34 0.80
CA ASN A 406 1.08 12.81 2.09
C ASN A 406 0.37 11.71 2.88
N GLY A 407 0.49 11.77 4.19
CA GLY A 407 -0.52 11.20 5.09
C GLY A 407 -1.61 12.24 5.36
N ILE A 408 -2.89 11.85 5.34
CA ILE A 408 -4.01 12.74 5.63
C ILE A 408 -4.92 12.17 6.72
N LEU A 409 -5.56 13.07 7.48
CA LEU A 409 -6.63 12.74 8.41
C LEU A 409 -7.95 13.27 7.86
N ILE A 410 -9.00 12.45 7.92
CA ILE A 410 -10.28 12.72 7.29
C ILE A 410 -11.40 12.59 8.35
N ASP A 411 -12.29 13.56 8.43
CA ASP A 411 -13.57 13.45 9.12
C ASP A 411 -14.55 12.70 8.21
N ILE A 412 -15.09 11.60 8.71
CA ILE A 412 -16.08 10.75 8.04
C ILE A 412 -17.39 10.66 8.83
N SER A 413 -17.66 11.61 9.72
CA SER A 413 -18.92 11.68 10.49
C SER A 413 -20.15 11.76 9.57
N ASP A 414 -19.99 12.32 8.38
CA ASP A 414 -20.91 12.16 7.25
C ASP A 414 -20.18 11.34 6.17
N PRO A 415 -20.46 10.05 6.03
CA PRO A 415 -19.74 9.21 5.09
C PRO A 415 -19.93 9.60 3.61
N VAL A 416 -20.98 10.35 3.28
CA VAL A 416 -21.20 10.87 1.93
C VAL A 416 -20.35 12.11 1.65
N ASN A 417 -20.02 12.89 2.68
CA ASN A 417 -19.30 14.16 2.54
C ASN A 417 -18.04 14.20 3.42
N PRO A 418 -17.05 13.30 3.18
CA PRO A 418 -15.80 13.31 3.95
C PRO A 418 -15.04 14.62 3.78
N VAL A 419 -14.37 15.07 4.85
CA VAL A 419 -13.61 16.32 4.88
C VAL A 419 -12.20 16.09 5.40
N ARG A 420 -11.17 16.51 4.65
CA ARG A 420 -9.79 16.48 5.16
C ARG A 420 -9.63 17.46 6.33
N MET A 421 -9.11 16.96 7.45
CA MET A 421 -8.86 17.72 8.68
C MET A 421 -7.41 18.17 8.80
N ASP A 422 -6.47 17.33 8.34
CA ASP A 422 -5.04 17.56 8.46
C ASP A 422 -4.25 16.78 7.40
N GLU A 423 -3.01 17.22 7.14
CA GLU A 423 -2.06 16.53 6.28
C GLU A 423 -0.64 16.64 6.83
N VAL A 424 0.18 15.64 6.52
CA VAL A 424 1.61 15.58 6.88
C VAL A 424 2.42 15.09 5.69
N ILE A 425 3.69 15.49 5.67
CA ILE A 425 4.71 15.01 4.72
C ILE A 425 5.88 14.41 5.48
N ASP A 426 6.67 13.56 4.81
CA ASP A 426 7.91 13.01 5.31
C ASP A 426 8.95 12.93 4.20
N SER A 427 10.09 13.57 4.40
CA SER A 427 11.17 13.65 3.42
C SER A 427 11.92 12.31 3.23
N GLY A 428 11.74 11.37 4.15
CA GLY A 428 12.29 10.03 4.06
C GLY A 428 11.39 9.04 3.31
N PHE A 429 10.15 9.44 2.97
CA PHE A 429 9.18 8.59 2.28
C PHE A 429 9.26 8.77 0.77
N ALA A 430 9.20 7.65 0.03
CA ALA A 430 9.02 7.65 -1.41
C ALA A 430 7.54 7.63 -1.81
N TYR A 431 6.74 6.85 -1.08
CA TYR A 431 5.33 6.69 -1.39
C TYR A 431 4.53 6.30 -0.13
N TRP A 432 3.62 7.16 0.28
CA TRP A 432 2.72 6.89 1.40
C TRP A 432 1.75 5.78 1.00
N HIS A 433 1.88 4.61 1.65
CA HIS A 433 1.31 3.35 1.19
C HIS A 433 0.08 2.93 1.97
N SER A 434 0.19 2.78 3.29
CA SER A 434 -0.95 2.40 4.13
C SER A 434 -1.03 3.20 5.41
N ALA A 435 -2.20 3.21 6.03
CA ALA A 435 -2.48 3.84 7.30
C ALA A 435 -3.18 2.85 8.23
N THR A 436 -2.82 2.84 9.52
CA THR A 436 -3.44 1.93 10.49
C THR A 436 -3.61 2.63 11.84
N PHE A 437 -4.83 2.62 12.37
CA PHE A 437 -5.12 3.15 13.71
C PHE A 437 -4.73 2.15 14.80
N ASN A 438 -4.34 2.68 15.97
CA ASN A 438 -4.36 1.85 17.17
C ASN A 438 -5.80 1.63 17.66
N ASN A 439 -6.03 0.61 18.49
CA ASN A 439 -7.37 0.26 18.99
C ASN A 439 -8.09 1.38 19.76
N ALA A 440 -7.37 2.38 20.25
CA ALA A 440 -7.95 3.53 20.95
C ALA A 440 -8.28 4.70 20.02
N GLY A 441 -7.95 4.63 18.72
CA GLY A 441 -8.13 5.72 17.75
C GLY A 441 -7.32 7.00 18.07
N THR A 442 -6.28 6.88 18.90
CA THR A 442 -5.45 8.01 19.34
C THR A 442 -4.13 8.14 18.60
N LYS A 443 -3.82 7.14 17.78
CA LYS A 443 -2.60 7.08 16.97
C LYS A 443 -2.91 6.50 15.60
N VAL A 444 -2.13 6.95 14.64
CA VAL A 444 -2.06 6.35 13.30
C VAL A 444 -0.60 6.07 12.96
N VAL A 445 -0.38 4.94 12.30
CA VAL A 445 0.90 4.56 11.70
C VAL A 445 0.73 4.65 10.19
N PHE A 446 1.61 5.40 9.54
CA PHE A 446 1.72 5.42 8.08
C PHE A 446 2.97 4.66 7.65
N THR A 447 2.86 3.91 6.58
CA THR A 447 3.97 3.14 6.02
C THR A 447 4.48 3.78 4.72
N ASP A 448 5.78 3.63 4.48
CA ASP A 448 6.40 3.99 3.20
C ASP A 448 6.55 2.75 2.32
N GLU A 449 6.00 2.80 1.10
CA GLU A 449 6.34 1.83 0.07
C GLU A 449 7.63 2.28 -0.63
N TRP A 450 8.74 1.94 -0.02
CA TRP A 450 10.05 2.31 -0.47
C TRP A 450 10.35 1.72 -1.86
N GLY A 451 10.57 2.60 -2.82
CA GLY A 451 10.72 2.22 -4.22
C GLY A 451 9.42 2.26 -5.01
N GLY A 452 8.27 2.61 -4.37
CA GLY A 452 6.98 2.81 -5.04
C GLY A 452 6.42 1.54 -5.69
N GLY A 453 6.63 0.36 -5.08
CA GLY A 453 6.11 -0.93 -5.51
C GLY A 453 6.78 -1.55 -6.74
N GLY A 454 7.57 -0.79 -7.50
CA GLY A 454 8.13 -1.24 -8.76
C GLY A 454 9.60 -1.62 -8.73
N ARG A 455 10.34 -1.25 -7.69
CA ARG A 455 11.80 -1.45 -7.63
C ARG A 455 12.26 -1.92 -6.26
N PRO A 456 13.21 -2.88 -6.19
CA PRO A 456 13.79 -3.26 -4.93
C PRO A 456 14.56 -2.08 -4.32
N ARG A 457 14.33 -1.85 -3.03
CA ARG A 457 15.02 -0.85 -2.23
C ARG A 457 15.51 -1.50 -0.94
N CYS A 458 15.76 -0.75 0.11
CA CYS A 458 16.36 -1.23 1.36
C CYS A 458 17.74 -1.85 1.15
N ARG A 459 18.49 -1.35 0.17
CA ARG A 459 19.84 -1.85 -0.15
C ARG A 459 20.83 -1.29 0.85
N ALA A 460 21.96 -1.97 0.99
CA ALA A 460 23.03 -1.54 1.89
C ALA A 460 23.57 -0.12 1.60
N GLN A 461 23.45 0.35 0.35
CA GLN A 461 23.89 1.70 -0.06
C GLN A 461 22.80 2.76 0.07
N ASP A 462 21.55 2.41 0.35
CA ASP A 462 20.49 3.40 0.51
C ASP A 462 20.63 4.12 1.87
N PRO A 463 20.36 5.43 1.94
CA PRO A 463 20.43 6.18 3.18
C PRO A 463 19.54 5.59 4.28
N LEU A 464 20.04 5.47 5.49
CA LEU A 464 19.28 4.96 6.65
C LEU A 464 18.11 5.87 7.06
N THR A 465 18.08 7.10 6.55
CA THR A 465 16.96 8.04 6.74
C THR A 465 15.74 7.70 5.88
N TRP A 466 15.91 6.86 4.85
CA TRP A 466 14.83 6.48 3.97
C TRP A 466 13.95 5.38 4.56
N GLY A 467 12.67 5.41 4.23
CA GLY A 467 11.67 4.42 4.54
C GLY A 467 11.43 4.17 6.04
N ALA A 468 10.23 4.09 6.46
CA ALA A 468 9.85 3.78 7.83
C ALA A 468 8.36 3.46 7.94
N ASP A 469 7.96 2.99 9.14
CA ASP A 469 6.61 3.12 9.63
C ASP A 469 6.59 4.36 10.55
N ALA A 470 5.97 5.45 10.10
CA ALA A 470 5.91 6.70 10.85
C ALA A 470 4.69 6.73 11.78
N ILE A 471 4.93 7.01 13.05
CA ILE A 471 3.91 7.01 14.11
C ILE A 471 3.50 8.43 14.42
N TYR A 472 2.20 8.71 14.36
CA TYR A 472 1.61 9.99 14.71
C TYR A 472 0.57 9.83 15.84
N ASP A 473 0.55 10.77 16.79
CA ASP A 473 -0.58 10.94 17.69
C ASP A 473 -1.66 11.77 17.00
N ILE A 474 -2.92 11.47 17.32
CA ILE A 474 -4.06 12.26 16.90
C ILE A 474 -4.52 13.09 18.10
N SER A 475 -4.47 14.40 17.98
CA SER A 475 -4.92 15.33 19.02
C SER A 475 -5.57 16.56 18.38
N ASP A 476 -6.77 16.89 18.81
CA ASP A 476 -7.55 18.04 18.31
C ASP A 476 -7.68 18.08 16.77
N GLY A 477 -7.86 16.90 16.16
CA GLY A 477 -7.97 16.76 14.71
C GLY A 477 -6.66 17.01 13.95
N LYS A 478 -5.51 16.89 14.63
CA LYS A 478 -4.18 17.10 14.07
C LYS A 478 -3.28 15.88 14.28
N LEU A 479 -2.42 15.64 13.28
CA LEU A 479 -1.39 14.61 13.29
C LEU A 479 -0.10 15.17 13.90
N GLN A 480 0.40 14.53 14.95
CA GLN A 480 1.62 14.93 15.65
C GLN A 480 2.64 13.81 15.58
N PHE A 481 3.71 14.01 14.82
CA PHE A 481 4.79 13.04 14.69
C PHE A 481 5.38 12.63 16.04
N ARG A 482 5.65 11.32 16.22
CA ARG A 482 6.23 10.75 17.44
C ARG A 482 7.52 9.99 17.22
N GLY A 483 7.70 9.39 16.08
CA GLY A 483 8.88 8.59 15.77
C GLY A 483 8.64 7.58 14.68
N TYR A 484 9.70 6.85 14.38
CA TYR A 484 9.69 5.80 13.38
C TYR A 484 9.88 4.42 14.00
N TYR A 485 9.28 3.42 13.38
CA TYR A 485 9.73 2.06 13.46
C TYR A 485 10.43 1.68 12.14
N LYS A 486 11.61 1.10 12.24
CA LYS A 486 12.43 0.70 11.10
C LYS A 486 12.93 -0.74 11.26
N MET A 487 13.28 -1.35 10.14
CA MET A 487 13.98 -2.62 10.15
C MET A 487 15.33 -2.49 10.88
N PRO A 488 15.75 -3.50 11.66
CA PRO A 488 16.95 -3.41 12.49
C PRO A 488 18.27 -3.41 11.69
N ALA A 489 18.22 -3.87 10.44
CA ALA A 489 19.38 -3.92 9.56
C ALA A 489 18.95 -3.75 8.09
N PRO A 490 19.74 -3.03 7.27
CA PRO A 490 19.53 -2.96 5.84
C PRO A 490 19.85 -4.32 5.20
N GLN A 491 19.29 -4.58 4.04
CA GLN A 491 19.69 -5.72 3.21
C GLN A 491 21.11 -5.49 2.66
N THR A 492 21.92 -6.54 2.66
CA THR A 492 23.32 -6.49 2.20
C THR A 492 23.47 -6.86 0.73
N GLU A 493 22.47 -7.45 0.13
CA GLU A 493 22.47 -7.91 -1.28
C GLU A 493 21.25 -7.31 -1.99
N GLN A 494 21.44 -7.10 -3.28
CA GLN A 494 20.40 -6.59 -4.15
C GLN A 494 19.63 -7.81 -4.66
N GLU A 495 18.42 -7.99 -4.21
CA GLU A 495 17.48 -9.03 -4.70
C GLU A 495 16.29 -8.39 -5.38
#